data_8300016b997cd3478d72ef4d3411bdbe
#
_entry.id   8300016b997cd3478d72ef4d3411bdbe
#
_cell.length_a   1.000
_cell.length_b   1.000
_cell.length_c   1.000
_cell.angle_alpha   90.00
_cell.angle_beta   90.00
_cell.angle_gamma   90.00
#
_symmetry.space_group_name_H-M   'P 1'
#
loop_
_entity.id
_entity.type
_entity.pdbx_description
1 polymer ?
#
loop_
_entity_poly.entity_id
_entity_poly.type
_entity_poly.pdbx_seq_one_letter_code
_entity_poly.pdbx_strand_id
1 'polypeptide(L)'
;MLRLSAPGSERLLQTPELVATFGGGEANVAVSLAGFGLPASFVTVLPEQNPIADAAIADLRKNGVDTSGIVRGPGRMGIYFLETGASQRPSKVVYDRQGSSIALACRGIVDWGRTFAGGGWFHVTGITPALSECAAAVTLEAVEKARAAGLTVSCDLNYRKNLWKWGQPPSKVMCEVVRAIDVAIANEEDIQNSLGIQAAVDVHAGSLDPSCYQSLTNTVLEQYPNLKMIAVTMRESISASHNRWSACLNTREEFLVSRVYDITHIVDRVGSGDSFAAGLIYGLQTLPTRRDVLEFAVAASCWKHSVPGDFNRVSVGEVNDLLRNGGSGRVNR
;
A
#
# COMPACT_ATOMS: atom_id res chain seq x y z
N MET A 1 -1.83 -9.80 8.33
CA MET A 1 -3.08 -9.67 9.13
C MET A 1 -4.13 -10.64 8.68
N LEU A 2 -5.03 -11.06 9.59
CA LEU A 2 -6.26 -11.73 9.23
C LEU A 2 -7.33 -10.69 8.88
N ARG A 3 -7.97 -10.81 7.72
CA ARG A 3 -9.16 -10.08 7.33
C ARG A 3 -10.38 -10.95 7.56
N LEU A 4 -11.38 -10.40 8.21
CA LEU A 4 -12.70 -11.00 8.37
C LEU A 4 -13.73 -10.06 7.72
N SER A 5 -14.33 -10.46 6.61
CA SER A 5 -15.30 -9.64 5.88
C SER A 5 -16.69 -10.24 5.89
N ALA A 6 -17.70 -9.38 5.96
CA ALA A 6 -19.08 -9.83 5.70
C ALA A 6 -19.18 -10.37 4.26
N PRO A 7 -20.03 -11.38 4.01
CA PRO A 7 -20.29 -11.87 2.65
C PRO A 7 -20.89 -10.79 1.75
N GLY A 8 -20.41 -10.68 0.53
CA GLY A 8 -20.91 -9.74 -0.47
C GLY A 8 -20.98 -8.30 0.03
N SER A 9 -22.17 -7.72 0.03
CA SER A 9 -22.46 -6.37 0.53
C SER A 9 -23.28 -6.35 1.83
N GLU A 10 -23.29 -7.44 2.58
CA GLU A 10 -23.95 -7.51 3.88
C GLU A 10 -23.26 -6.62 4.90
N ARG A 11 -24.00 -6.25 5.95
CA ARG A 11 -23.41 -5.61 7.12
C ARG A 11 -22.65 -6.62 7.98
N LEU A 12 -21.65 -6.16 8.71
CA LEU A 12 -20.95 -7.01 9.67
C LEU A 12 -21.96 -7.65 10.64
N LEU A 13 -21.89 -8.99 10.73
CA LEU A 13 -22.74 -9.81 11.59
C LEU A 13 -24.26 -9.73 11.27
N GLN A 14 -24.63 -9.32 10.09
CA GLN A 14 -25.99 -9.46 9.57
C GLN A 14 -26.36 -10.95 9.44
N THR A 15 -25.42 -11.77 9.00
CA THR A 15 -25.42 -13.24 9.13
C THR A 15 -24.27 -13.67 10.04
N PRO A 16 -24.27 -14.87 10.62
CA PRO A 16 -23.18 -15.34 11.49
C PRO A 16 -21.91 -15.73 10.73
N GLU A 17 -21.84 -15.52 9.41
CA GLU A 17 -20.74 -15.89 8.55
C GLU A 17 -19.76 -14.74 8.35
N LEU A 18 -18.47 -15.06 8.36
CA LEU A 18 -17.40 -14.15 7.97
C LEU A 18 -16.42 -14.85 7.02
N VAL A 19 -16.09 -14.19 5.93
CA VAL A 19 -15.07 -14.66 5.00
C VAL A 19 -13.70 -14.30 5.53
N ALA A 20 -12.87 -15.30 5.81
CA ALA A 20 -11.51 -15.14 6.31
C ALA A 20 -10.51 -15.15 5.16
N THR A 21 -9.68 -14.10 5.05
CA THR A 21 -8.57 -13.97 4.11
C THR A 21 -7.38 -13.30 4.80
N PHE A 22 -6.23 -13.24 4.12
CA PHE A 22 -5.07 -12.54 4.64
C PHE A 22 -4.78 -11.27 3.83
N GLY A 23 -4.12 -10.30 4.47
CA GLY A 23 -3.71 -9.05 3.85
C GLY A 23 -2.79 -8.24 4.75
N GLY A 24 -2.48 -7.04 4.31
CA GLY A 24 -1.59 -6.07 4.96
C GLY A 24 -0.80 -5.33 3.91
N GLY A 25 -0.62 -4.01 4.05
CA GLY A 25 -0.05 -3.16 3.01
C GLY A 25 1.19 -3.74 2.36
N GLU A 26 2.25 -3.98 3.13
CA GLU A 26 3.52 -4.50 2.62
C GLU A 26 3.39 -5.96 2.11
N ALA A 27 2.51 -6.77 2.71
CA ALA A 27 2.24 -8.14 2.24
C ALA A 27 1.51 -8.12 0.88
N ASN A 28 0.56 -7.19 0.71
CA ASN A 28 -0.18 -7.00 -0.54
C ASN A 28 0.78 -6.57 -1.67
N VAL A 29 1.73 -5.67 -1.37
CA VAL A 29 2.80 -5.25 -2.30
C VAL A 29 3.68 -6.44 -2.67
N ALA A 30 4.15 -7.22 -1.69
CA ALA A 30 5.00 -8.38 -1.93
C ALA A 30 4.33 -9.44 -2.81
N VAL A 31 3.04 -9.75 -2.56
CA VAL A 31 2.26 -10.67 -3.39
C VAL A 31 2.09 -10.16 -4.82
N SER A 32 1.83 -8.86 -4.99
CA SER A 32 1.72 -8.25 -6.32
C SER A 32 3.03 -8.33 -7.09
N LEU A 33 4.16 -8.01 -6.44
CA LEU A 33 5.50 -8.08 -7.06
C LEU A 33 5.87 -9.50 -7.46
N ALA A 34 5.59 -10.49 -6.60
CA ALA A 34 5.78 -11.90 -6.93
C ALA A 34 4.91 -12.32 -8.14
N GLY A 35 3.65 -11.88 -8.18
CA GLY A 35 2.74 -12.08 -9.31
C GLY A 35 3.20 -11.42 -10.61
N PHE A 36 3.95 -10.31 -10.52
CA PHE A 36 4.59 -9.67 -11.66
C PHE A 36 5.93 -10.30 -12.06
N GLY A 37 6.37 -11.35 -11.36
CA GLY A 37 7.59 -12.10 -11.68
C GLY A 37 8.87 -11.55 -11.05
N LEU A 38 8.78 -10.60 -10.11
CA LEU A 38 9.94 -10.14 -9.34
C LEU A 38 10.12 -10.99 -8.07
N PRO A 39 11.36 -11.32 -7.69
CA PRO A 39 11.63 -11.91 -6.38
C PRO A 39 11.15 -10.96 -5.27
N ALA A 40 10.29 -11.45 -4.38
CA ALA A 40 9.75 -10.66 -3.29
C ALA A 40 9.84 -11.41 -1.97
N SER A 41 10.39 -10.77 -0.95
CA SER A 41 10.45 -11.26 0.43
C SER A 41 9.57 -10.40 1.33
N PHE A 42 8.92 -11.00 2.31
CA PHE A 42 8.12 -10.28 3.30
C PHE A 42 8.69 -10.40 4.69
N VAL A 43 8.90 -9.28 5.34
CA VAL A 43 9.45 -9.18 6.71
C VAL A 43 8.39 -8.66 7.65
N THR A 44 8.15 -9.37 8.74
CA THR A 44 7.21 -8.97 9.80
C THR A 44 7.48 -9.78 11.06
N VAL A 45 6.76 -9.46 12.14
CA VAL A 45 6.72 -10.27 13.36
C VAL A 45 5.33 -10.87 13.51
N LEU A 46 5.26 -12.20 13.65
CA LEU A 46 4.04 -12.96 13.83
C LEU A 46 4.07 -13.73 15.16
N PRO A 47 2.90 -14.05 15.75
CA PRO A 47 2.85 -14.78 17.02
C PRO A 47 3.43 -16.18 16.90
N GLU A 48 4.06 -16.62 17.99
CA GLU A 48 4.54 -17.99 18.17
C GLU A 48 3.35 -18.96 18.30
N GLN A 49 3.55 -20.22 17.89
CA GLN A 49 2.61 -21.33 18.08
C GLN A 49 1.15 -20.97 17.73
N ASN A 50 0.96 -20.23 16.63
CA ASN A 50 -0.33 -19.72 16.23
C ASN A 50 -0.74 -20.24 14.83
N PRO A 51 -1.77 -21.12 14.73
CA PRO A 51 -2.19 -21.71 13.47
C PRO A 51 -2.65 -20.67 12.43
N ILE A 52 -3.21 -19.53 12.85
CA ILE A 52 -3.62 -18.46 11.94
C ILE A 52 -2.39 -17.78 11.31
N ALA A 53 -1.33 -17.59 12.10
CA ALA A 53 -0.07 -17.07 11.61
C ALA A 53 0.61 -18.05 10.64
N ASP A 54 0.53 -19.37 10.90
CA ASP A 54 1.04 -20.41 10.02
C ASP A 54 0.29 -20.45 8.70
N ALA A 55 -1.04 -20.33 8.74
CA ALA A 55 -1.88 -20.20 7.55
C ALA A 55 -1.55 -18.94 6.74
N ALA A 56 -1.28 -17.81 7.39
CA ALA A 56 -0.86 -16.58 6.70
C ALA A 56 0.48 -16.77 5.97
N ILE A 57 1.46 -17.44 6.60
CA ILE A 57 2.73 -17.78 5.96
C ILE A 57 2.53 -18.71 4.77
N ALA A 58 1.69 -19.73 4.92
CA ALA A 58 1.38 -20.66 3.84
C ALA A 58 0.73 -19.96 2.64
N ASP A 59 -0.20 -19.02 2.89
CA ASP A 59 -0.86 -18.23 1.83
C ASP A 59 0.14 -17.30 1.10
N LEU A 60 1.06 -16.65 1.82
CA LEU A 60 2.13 -15.86 1.22
C LEU A 60 3.03 -16.72 0.33
N ARG A 61 3.48 -17.88 0.81
CA ARG A 61 4.30 -18.83 0.05
C ARG A 61 3.59 -19.33 -1.21
N LYS A 62 2.30 -19.66 -1.09
CA LYS A 62 1.44 -20.04 -2.23
C LYS A 62 1.41 -18.99 -3.32
N ASN A 63 1.52 -17.72 -2.95
CA ASN A 63 1.59 -16.58 -3.87
C ASN A 63 3.04 -16.19 -4.27
N GLY A 64 4.03 -17.06 -4.02
CA GLY A 64 5.40 -16.88 -4.48
C GLY A 64 6.26 -15.93 -3.63
N VAL A 65 5.79 -15.53 -2.44
CA VAL A 65 6.54 -14.63 -1.55
C VAL A 65 7.49 -15.43 -0.65
N ASP A 66 8.77 -15.03 -0.59
CA ASP A 66 9.70 -15.54 0.39
C ASP A 66 9.34 -15.04 1.79
N THR A 67 9.19 -15.97 2.71
CA THR A 67 8.80 -15.72 4.10
C THR A 67 9.92 -15.99 5.11
N SER A 68 11.15 -16.18 4.65
CA SER A 68 12.30 -16.48 5.51
C SER A 68 12.68 -15.34 6.46
N GLY A 69 12.30 -14.11 6.11
CA GLY A 69 12.47 -12.92 6.93
C GLY A 69 11.39 -12.72 8.02
N ILE A 70 10.40 -13.62 8.10
CA ILE A 70 9.35 -13.52 9.14
C ILE A 70 9.89 -14.01 10.48
N VAL A 71 9.86 -13.14 11.48
CA VAL A 71 10.26 -13.43 12.85
C VAL A 71 9.04 -13.90 13.66
N ARG A 72 9.23 -14.87 14.55
CA ARG A 72 8.22 -15.24 15.54
C ARG A 72 8.50 -14.52 16.86
N GLY A 73 7.44 -13.99 17.47
CA GLY A 73 7.56 -13.22 18.70
C GLY A 73 6.27 -13.20 19.53
N PRO A 74 6.29 -12.54 20.69
CA PRO A 74 5.13 -12.44 21.56
C PRO A 74 3.97 -11.68 20.90
N GLY A 75 2.78 -11.82 21.46
CA GLY A 75 1.58 -11.11 21.02
C GLY A 75 0.61 -12.01 20.27
N ARG A 76 -0.21 -11.41 19.43
CA ARG A 76 -1.28 -12.08 18.69
C ARG A 76 -1.28 -11.70 17.22
N MET A 77 -2.05 -12.42 16.42
CA MET A 77 -2.33 -12.03 15.04
C MET A 77 -3.16 -10.74 15.03
N GLY A 78 -2.72 -9.74 14.24
CA GLY A 78 -3.53 -8.55 14.00
C GLY A 78 -4.72 -8.90 13.09
N ILE A 79 -5.89 -8.36 13.42
CA ILE A 79 -7.14 -8.62 12.71
C ILE A 79 -7.73 -7.28 12.23
N TYR A 80 -8.46 -7.32 11.15
CA TYR A 80 -9.41 -6.28 10.82
C TYR A 80 -10.70 -6.87 10.25
N PHE A 81 -11.79 -6.17 10.51
CA PHE A 81 -13.10 -6.51 9.98
C PHE A 81 -13.46 -5.54 8.86
N LEU A 82 -14.04 -6.07 7.79
CA LEU A 82 -14.49 -5.28 6.65
C LEU A 82 -15.98 -5.49 6.39
N GLU A 83 -16.70 -4.38 6.35
CA GLU A 83 -18.03 -4.28 5.74
C GLU A 83 -17.84 -3.60 4.38
N THR A 84 -18.13 -4.32 3.30
CA THR A 84 -18.07 -3.77 1.95
C THR A 84 -19.17 -2.75 1.72
N GLY A 85 -18.80 -1.60 1.18
CA GLY A 85 -19.77 -0.56 0.81
C GLY A 85 -20.58 -0.95 -0.41
N ALA A 86 -21.76 -0.33 -0.55
CA ALA A 86 -22.62 -0.50 -1.70
C ALA A 86 -23.37 0.79 -1.99
N SER A 87 -23.37 1.26 -3.24
CA SER A 87 -24.02 2.50 -3.66
C SER A 87 -23.57 3.69 -2.79
N GLN A 88 -24.46 4.35 -2.06
CA GLN A 88 -24.15 5.47 -1.16
C GLN A 88 -23.60 5.04 0.21
N ARG A 89 -23.68 3.77 0.55
CA ARG A 89 -23.18 3.26 1.82
C ARG A 89 -21.65 3.03 1.75
N PRO A 90 -20.84 3.78 2.50
CA PRO A 90 -19.38 3.59 2.49
C PRO A 90 -18.97 2.26 3.09
N SER A 91 -17.82 1.73 2.69
CA SER A 91 -17.18 0.61 3.37
C SER A 91 -16.77 1.00 4.80
N LYS A 92 -16.83 0.04 5.73
CA LYS A 92 -16.35 0.19 7.11
C LYS A 92 -15.19 -0.75 7.38
N VAL A 93 -14.14 -0.22 8.00
CA VAL A 93 -13.01 -1.02 8.49
C VAL A 93 -12.93 -0.84 10.00
N VAL A 94 -12.92 -1.98 10.71
CA VAL A 94 -12.71 -2.01 12.16
C VAL A 94 -11.38 -2.71 12.42
N TYR A 95 -10.40 -1.98 12.95
CA TYR A 95 -9.08 -2.52 13.27
C TYR A 95 -9.06 -3.11 14.68
N ASP A 96 -8.55 -4.31 14.80
CA ASP A 96 -8.18 -4.97 16.05
C ASP A 96 -6.70 -5.39 15.97
N ARG A 97 -5.81 -4.39 16.18
CA ARG A 97 -4.36 -4.55 16.03
C ARG A 97 -3.57 -4.34 17.31
N GLN A 98 -4.21 -3.88 18.39
CA GLN A 98 -3.53 -3.69 19.67
C GLN A 98 -2.96 -5.00 20.17
N GLY A 99 -1.69 -4.98 20.64
CA GLY A 99 -1.00 -6.18 21.12
C GLY A 99 -0.69 -7.21 20.03
N SER A 100 -0.81 -6.86 18.75
CA SER A 100 -0.31 -7.73 17.68
C SER A 100 1.21 -7.80 17.72
N SER A 101 1.79 -8.93 17.31
CA SER A 101 3.23 -9.16 17.39
C SER A 101 4.06 -8.08 16.71
N ILE A 102 3.61 -7.57 15.56
CA ILE A 102 4.27 -6.44 14.89
C ILE A 102 4.11 -5.12 15.66
N ALA A 103 3.00 -4.91 16.39
CA ALA A 103 2.85 -3.74 17.24
C ALA A 103 3.73 -3.79 18.50
N LEU A 104 4.14 -4.97 18.92
CA LEU A 104 5.07 -5.19 20.04
C LEU A 104 6.54 -5.28 19.59
N ALA A 105 6.79 -5.32 18.28
CA ALA A 105 8.13 -5.43 17.70
C ALA A 105 8.93 -4.15 17.93
N CYS A 106 10.04 -4.26 18.63
CA CYS A 106 10.97 -3.17 18.91
C CYS A 106 12.29 -3.34 18.14
N ARG A 107 13.12 -2.30 18.14
CA ARG A 107 14.46 -2.30 17.51
C ARG A 107 15.25 -3.55 17.85
N GLY A 108 16.00 -4.08 16.87
CA GLY A 108 16.86 -5.25 17.03
C GLY A 108 16.16 -6.60 16.90
N ILE A 109 14.83 -6.64 16.69
CA ILE A 109 14.10 -7.91 16.55
C ILE A 109 14.35 -8.58 15.18
N VAL A 110 14.70 -7.79 14.16
CA VAL A 110 14.99 -8.27 12.81
C VAL A 110 16.49 -8.15 12.52
N ASP A 111 17.08 -9.22 12.00
CA ASP A 111 18.43 -9.18 11.42
C ASP A 111 18.39 -8.54 10.04
N TRP A 112 18.53 -7.21 10.01
CA TRP A 112 18.49 -6.44 8.77
C TRP A 112 19.67 -6.75 7.85
N GLY A 113 20.83 -7.11 8.37
CA GLY A 113 21.98 -7.51 7.58
C GLY A 113 21.68 -8.72 6.70
N ARG A 114 21.12 -9.75 7.30
CA ARG A 114 20.66 -10.95 6.60
C ARG A 114 19.48 -10.66 5.67
N THR A 115 18.53 -9.86 6.15
CA THR A 115 17.29 -9.55 5.42
C THR A 115 17.55 -8.79 4.12
N PHE A 116 18.49 -7.86 4.12
CA PHE A 116 18.81 -7.02 2.95
C PHE A 116 19.90 -7.59 2.05
N ALA A 117 20.51 -8.72 2.41
CA ALA A 117 21.56 -9.35 1.61
C ALA A 117 21.04 -9.73 0.21
N GLY A 118 21.65 -9.15 -0.83
CA GLY A 118 21.27 -9.36 -2.24
C GLY A 118 19.99 -8.63 -2.67
N GLY A 119 19.36 -7.84 -1.81
CA GLY A 119 18.21 -7.01 -2.13
C GLY A 119 18.58 -5.75 -2.91
N GLY A 120 17.68 -5.27 -3.77
CA GLY A 120 17.81 -3.99 -4.49
C GLY A 120 16.80 -2.94 -4.08
N TRP A 121 15.70 -3.36 -3.45
CA TRP A 121 14.60 -2.47 -3.09
C TRP A 121 13.98 -2.85 -1.75
N PHE A 122 13.65 -1.85 -0.92
CA PHE A 122 12.90 -2.02 0.32
C PHE A 122 11.67 -1.12 0.31
N HIS A 123 10.51 -1.67 0.70
CA HIS A 123 9.24 -0.94 0.76
C HIS A 123 8.60 -1.05 2.13
N VAL A 124 8.10 0.07 2.64
CA VAL A 124 7.34 0.16 3.89
C VAL A 124 6.07 0.98 3.70
N THR A 125 5.15 0.90 4.64
CA THR A 125 3.96 1.77 4.70
C THR A 125 3.89 2.53 6.01
N GLY A 126 3.24 3.70 6.01
CA GLY A 126 2.94 4.50 7.20
C GLY A 126 1.96 3.83 8.18
N ILE A 127 1.44 2.65 7.83
CA ILE A 127 0.57 1.86 8.72
C ILE A 127 1.38 1.26 9.88
N THR A 128 2.55 0.70 9.58
CA THR A 128 3.36 0.03 10.61
C THR A 128 3.79 0.98 11.73
N PRO A 129 4.37 2.16 11.47
CA PRO A 129 4.74 3.11 12.52
C PRO A 129 3.55 3.71 13.27
N ALA A 130 2.34 3.64 12.70
CA ALA A 130 1.13 4.11 13.36
C ALA A 130 0.64 3.21 14.51
N LEU A 131 1.16 1.98 14.64
CA LEU A 131 0.64 0.98 15.59
C LEU A 131 1.10 1.21 17.02
N SER A 132 2.35 1.64 17.21
CA SER A 132 2.98 1.83 18.53
C SER A 132 4.32 2.55 18.39
N GLU A 133 4.88 2.99 19.53
CA GLU A 133 6.23 3.54 19.59
C GLU A 133 7.30 2.54 19.15
N CYS A 134 7.18 1.27 19.58
CA CYS A 134 8.08 0.19 19.15
C CYS A 134 8.01 -0.06 17.64
N ALA A 135 6.81 -0.14 17.07
CA ALA A 135 6.63 -0.33 15.64
C ALA A 135 7.16 0.87 14.82
N ALA A 136 7.03 2.09 15.33
CA ALA A 136 7.66 3.27 14.74
C ALA A 136 9.20 3.17 14.78
N ALA A 137 9.75 2.78 15.92
CA ALA A 137 11.20 2.65 16.10
C ALA A 137 11.80 1.57 15.18
N VAL A 138 11.14 0.42 15.01
CA VAL A 138 11.60 -0.64 14.09
C VAL A 138 11.45 -0.22 12.62
N THR A 139 10.44 0.57 12.28
CA THR A 139 10.28 1.11 10.91
C THR A 139 11.43 2.07 10.58
N LEU A 140 11.75 3.00 11.48
CA LEU A 140 12.90 3.91 11.30
C LEU A 140 14.22 3.14 11.19
N GLU A 141 14.45 2.16 12.05
CA GLU A 141 15.62 1.29 11.95
C GLU A 141 15.70 0.60 10.58
N ALA A 142 14.58 0.07 10.10
CA ALA A 142 14.52 -0.64 8.82
C ALA A 142 14.91 0.27 7.64
N VAL A 143 14.34 1.47 7.53
CA VAL A 143 14.63 2.40 6.43
C VAL A 143 16.07 2.91 6.49
N GLU A 144 16.60 3.20 7.69
CA GLU A 144 17.99 3.59 7.90
C GLU A 144 18.98 2.48 7.47
N LYS A 145 18.70 1.24 7.88
CA LYS A 145 19.52 0.08 7.54
C LYS A 145 19.45 -0.28 6.06
N ALA A 146 18.25 -0.19 5.44
CA ALA A 146 18.08 -0.42 4.01
C ALA A 146 18.89 0.61 3.19
N ARG A 147 18.80 1.88 3.55
CA ARG A 147 19.59 2.94 2.92
C ARG A 147 21.10 2.73 3.08
N ALA A 148 21.54 2.39 4.30
CA ALA A 148 22.94 2.09 4.57
C ALA A 148 23.46 0.87 3.78
N ALA A 149 22.61 -0.09 3.48
CA ALA A 149 22.91 -1.25 2.64
C ALA A 149 22.83 -0.95 1.13
N GLY A 150 22.50 0.29 0.74
CA GLY A 150 22.47 0.73 -0.67
C GLY A 150 21.17 0.36 -1.41
N LEU A 151 20.12 -0.07 -0.73
CA LEU A 151 18.84 -0.35 -1.35
C LEU A 151 18.13 0.94 -1.74
N THR A 152 17.34 0.89 -2.80
CA THR A 152 16.32 1.92 -3.05
C THR A 152 15.19 1.73 -2.05
N VAL A 153 14.80 2.79 -1.35
CA VAL A 153 13.78 2.73 -0.31
C VAL A 153 12.53 3.49 -0.75
N SER A 154 11.37 2.84 -0.69
CA SER A 154 10.07 3.47 -0.93
C SER A 154 9.15 3.38 0.28
N CYS A 155 8.29 4.38 0.43
CA CYS A 155 7.24 4.39 1.46
C CYS A 155 5.91 4.85 0.87
N ASP A 156 4.86 4.07 1.09
CA ASP A 156 3.49 4.56 0.99
C ASP A 156 3.12 5.24 2.32
N LEU A 157 2.82 6.53 2.30
CA LEU A 157 2.52 7.32 3.50
C LEU A 157 1.28 6.82 4.22
N ASN A 158 0.30 6.33 3.51
CA ASN A 158 -0.82 5.48 3.94
C ASN A 158 -1.41 5.86 5.30
N TYR A 159 -1.78 7.14 5.46
CA TYR A 159 -2.33 7.67 6.70
C TYR A 159 -3.61 6.95 7.11
N ARG A 160 -3.68 6.56 8.38
CA ARG A 160 -4.87 5.92 8.97
C ARG A 160 -5.14 6.54 10.34
N LYS A 161 -6.01 7.56 10.39
CA LYS A 161 -6.39 8.30 11.61
C LYS A 161 -6.65 7.40 12.82
N ASN A 162 -7.31 6.26 12.60
CA ASN A 162 -7.72 5.36 13.67
C ASN A 162 -6.58 4.51 14.27
N LEU A 163 -5.39 4.52 13.68
CA LEU A 163 -4.21 3.78 14.17
C LEU A 163 -3.25 4.64 14.99
N TRP A 164 -3.13 5.94 14.67
CA TRP A 164 -2.27 6.89 15.40
C TRP A 164 -2.84 7.24 16.78
N LYS A 165 -2.65 6.34 17.78
CA LYS A 165 -3.23 6.48 19.14
C LYS A 165 -2.21 6.36 20.28
N TRP A 166 -0.92 6.27 19.97
CA TRP A 166 0.13 6.02 20.94
C TRP A 166 0.87 7.31 21.44
N GLY A 167 0.31 8.48 21.18
CA GLY A 167 0.73 9.73 21.79
C GLY A 167 1.67 10.62 20.95
N GLN A 168 2.11 10.17 19.77
CA GLN A 168 2.89 11.04 18.87
C GLN A 168 2.06 11.43 17.64
N PRO A 169 2.16 12.67 17.17
CA PRO A 169 1.53 13.07 15.93
C PRO A 169 2.19 12.37 14.72
N PRO A 170 1.40 11.98 13.71
CA PRO A 170 1.91 11.32 12.50
C PRO A 170 3.09 12.04 11.86
N SER A 171 3.01 13.38 11.75
CA SER A 171 4.03 14.19 11.11
C SER A 171 5.39 14.12 11.79
N LYS A 172 5.43 13.97 13.11
CA LYS A 172 6.72 13.84 13.83
C LYS A 172 7.47 12.57 13.41
N VAL A 173 6.77 11.46 13.24
CA VAL A 173 7.37 10.17 12.88
C VAL A 173 7.58 10.04 11.39
N MET A 174 6.57 10.38 10.59
CA MET A 174 6.63 10.20 9.13
C MET A 174 7.62 11.13 8.45
N CYS A 175 7.83 12.35 8.99
CA CYS A 175 8.88 13.24 8.49
C CYS A 175 10.29 12.62 8.65
N GLU A 176 10.55 11.86 9.72
CA GLU A 176 11.82 11.14 9.91
C GLU A 176 11.94 9.99 8.91
N VAL A 177 10.87 9.20 8.71
CA VAL A 177 10.84 8.13 7.71
C VAL A 177 11.10 8.69 6.31
N VAL A 178 10.41 9.78 5.94
CA VAL A 178 10.55 10.36 4.59
C VAL A 178 11.95 10.91 4.31
N ARG A 179 12.69 11.36 5.32
CA ARG A 179 14.11 11.77 5.16
C ARG A 179 15.04 10.59 4.82
N ALA A 180 14.60 9.35 5.02
CA ALA A 180 15.39 8.14 4.78
C ALA A 180 14.94 7.33 3.55
N ILE A 181 14.00 7.85 2.73
CA ILE A 181 13.50 7.14 1.55
C ILE A 181 13.85 7.87 0.25
N ASP A 182 13.77 7.15 -0.87
CA ASP A 182 14.02 7.66 -2.24
C ASP A 182 12.71 7.96 -2.99
N VAL A 183 11.65 7.16 -2.75
CA VAL A 183 10.37 7.21 -3.45
C VAL A 183 9.24 7.30 -2.46
N ALA A 184 8.45 8.38 -2.53
CA ALA A 184 7.22 8.51 -1.76
C ALA A 184 6.00 8.12 -2.61
N ILE A 185 5.06 7.43 -1.98
CA ILE A 185 3.74 7.11 -2.55
C ILE A 185 2.70 7.65 -1.56
N ALA A 186 1.66 8.30 -2.07
CA ALA A 186 0.65 8.93 -1.23
C ALA A 186 -0.67 9.16 -1.96
N ASN A 187 -1.66 9.60 -1.25
CA ASN A 187 -2.75 10.44 -1.75
C ASN A 187 -2.62 11.84 -1.13
N GLU A 188 -3.49 12.77 -1.49
CA GLU A 188 -3.47 14.15 -0.99
C GLU A 188 -3.71 14.22 0.53
N GLU A 189 -4.59 13.38 1.08
CA GLU A 189 -4.86 13.28 2.52
C GLU A 189 -3.64 12.77 3.30
N ASP A 190 -2.93 11.80 2.72
CA ASP A 190 -1.72 11.25 3.32
C ASP A 190 -0.62 12.31 3.45
N ILE A 191 -0.41 13.14 2.43
CA ILE A 191 0.58 14.21 2.45
C ILE A 191 0.25 15.23 3.55
N GLN A 192 -1.01 15.66 3.62
CA GLN A 192 -1.44 16.64 4.61
C GLN A 192 -1.28 16.12 6.04
N ASN A 193 -1.79 14.93 6.31
CA ASN A 193 -1.83 14.40 7.67
C ASN A 193 -0.52 13.76 8.13
N SER A 194 0.25 13.14 7.20
CA SER A 194 1.52 12.50 7.56
C SER A 194 2.71 13.45 7.53
N LEU A 195 2.69 14.49 6.69
CA LEU A 195 3.82 15.41 6.57
C LEU A 195 3.51 16.82 7.11
N GLY A 196 2.24 17.13 7.38
CA GLY A 196 1.80 18.44 7.82
C GLY A 196 1.86 19.51 6.73
N ILE A 197 1.97 19.11 5.45
CA ILE A 197 2.04 20.02 4.30
C ILE A 197 0.61 20.36 3.89
N GLN A 198 0.22 21.62 4.07
CA GLN A 198 -1.10 22.09 3.66
C GLN A 198 -1.14 22.21 2.13
N ALA A 199 -2.13 21.56 1.51
CA ALA A 199 -2.42 21.75 0.10
C ALA A 199 -3.53 22.80 -0.07
N ALA A 200 -3.42 23.60 -1.13
CA ALA A 200 -4.55 24.40 -1.62
C ALA A 200 -5.63 23.52 -2.30
N VAL A 201 -5.47 22.19 -2.23
CA VAL A 201 -6.42 21.21 -2.76
C VAL A 201 -7.49 20.97 -1.71
N ASP A 202 -8.73 21.34 -2.01
CA ASP A 202 -9.86 20.90 -1.22
C ASP A 202 -10.10 19.39 -1.49
N VAL A 203 -9.64 18.56 -0.55
CA VAL A 203 -9.77 17.09 -0.59
C VAL A 203 -11.23 16.63 -0.76
N HIS A 204 -12.18 17.51 -0.43
CA HIS A 204 -13.62 17.24 -0.50
C HIS A 204 -14.28 17.76 -1.79
N ALA A 205 -13.61 18.60 -2.56
CA ALA A 205 -14.21 19.24 -3.75
C ALA A 205 -14.32 18.32 -4.97
N GLY A 206 -13.75 17.10 -4.94
CA GLY A 206 -13.88 16.12 -6.02
C GLY A 206 -13.26 16.55 -7.37
N SER A 207 -12.54 17.66 -7.41
CA SER A 207 -11.90 18.18 -8.61
C SER A 207 -10.46 17.72 -8.67
N LEU A 208 -10.14 16.87 -9.65
CA LEU A 208 -8.78 16.37 -9.92
C LEU A 208 -8.02 17.37 -10.81
N ASP A 209 -7.80 18.61 -10.33
CA ASP A 209 -6.98 19.58 -11.07
C ASP A 209 -5.49 19.20 -10.98
N PRO A 210 -4.85 18.78 -12.08
CA PRO A 210 -3.44 18.37 -12.07
C PRO A 210 -2.48 19.45 -11.57
N SER A 211 -2.80 20.74 -11.76
CA SER A 211 -1.93 21.85 -11.35
C SER A 211 -1.79 21.94 -9.83
N CYS A 212 -2.85 21.61 -9.10
CA CYS A 212 -2.83 21.55 -7.64
C CYS A 212 -1.93 20.41 -7.13
N TYR A 213 -2.00 19.25 -7.79
CA TYR A 213 -1.13 18.11 -7.45
C TYR A 213 0.34 18.38 -7.80
N GLN A 214 0.60 19.09 -8.91
CA GLN A 214 1.95 19.51 -9.26
C GLN A 214 2.53 20.43 -8.19
N SER A 215 1.79 21.45 -7.78
CA SER A 215 2.20 22.36 -6.71
C SER A 215 2.47 21.63 -5.39
N LEU A 216 1.54 20.74 -4.99
CA LEU A 216 1.69 19.96 -3.76
C LEU A 216 2.93 19.08 -3.78
N THR A 217 3.14 18.34 -4.87
CA THR A 217 4.29 17.42 -5.01
C THR A 217 5.61 18.17 -5.13
N ASN A 218 5.65 19.36 -5.76
CA ASN A 218 6.81 20.22 -5.76
C ASN A 218 7.19 20.64 -4.33
N THR A 219 6.21 21.07 -3.53
CA THR A 219 6.45 21.43 -2.12
C THR A 219 7.04 20.26 -1.33
N VAL A 220 6.54 19.03 -1.53
CA VAL A 220 7.10 17.84 -0.88
C VAL A 220 8.55 17.62 -1.32
N LEU A 221 8.83 17.67 -2.61
CA LEU A 221 10.18 17.45 -3.13
C LEU A 221 11.16 18.56 -2.68
N GLU A 222 10.73 19.80 -2.54
CA GLU A 222 11.54 20.91 -2.00
C GLU A 222 11.87 20.69 -0.52
N GLN A 223 10.89 20.26 0.27
CA GLN A 223 11.09 20.01 1.70
C GLN A 223 11.94 18.78 1.99
N TYR A 224 11.91 17.78 1.09
CA TYR A 224 12.65 16.52 1.22
C TYR A 224 13.62 16.29 0.04
N PRO A 225 14.82 16.91 0.08
CA PRO A 225 15.77 16.85 -1.04
C PRO A 225 16.33 15.46 -1.32
N ASN A 226 16.21 14.51 -0.39
CA ASN A 226 16.57 13.10 -0.59
C ASN A 226 15.61 12.36 -1.50
N LEU A 227 14.35 12.79 -1.60
CA LEU A 227 13.36 12.15 -2.47
C LEU A 227 13.75 12.35 -3.95
N LYS A 228 13.80 11.26 -4.68
CA LYS A 228 13.98 11.27 -6.14
C LYS A 228 12.67 11.52 -6.87
N MET A 229 11.56 11.07 -6.28
CA MET A 229 10.22 11.23 -6.85
C MET A 229 9.13 11.01 -5.80
N ILE A 230 7.95 11.52 -6.14
CA ILE A 230 6.71 11.22 -5.44
C ILE A 230 5.61 10.85 -6.44
N ALA A 231 4.89 9.77 -6.16
CA ALA A 231 3.69 9.36 -6.89
C ALA A 231 2.46 9.55 -6.03
N VAL A 232 1.43 10.19 -6.58
CA VAL A 232 0.18 10.47 -5.85
C VAL A 232 -0.99 9.86 -6.59
N THR A 233 -1.73 8.97 -5.91
CA THR A 233 -2.98 8.42 -6.44
C THR A 233 -4.08 9.46 -6.33
N MET A 234 -4.85 9.61 -7.40
CA MET A 234 -5.92 10.59 -7.55
C MET A 234 -7.24 9.84 -7.71
N ARG A 235 -8.14 10.05 -6.75
CA ARG A 235 -9.43 9.35 -6.72
C ARG A 235 -10.60 10.31 -6.61
N GLU A 236 -11.48 10.27 -7.59
CA GLU A 236 -12.79 10.87 -7.48
C GLU A 236 -13.81 9.80 -7.09
N SER A 237 -14.34 9.89 -5.86
CA SER A 237 -15.34 8.93 -5.33
C SER A 237 -16.75 9.38 -5.70
N ILE A 238 -17.37 8.73 -6.68
CA ILE A 238 -18.76 9.00 -7.10
C ILE A 238 -19.73 8.25 -6.20
N SER A 239 -19.40 6.99 -5.88
CA SER A 239 -20.15 6.18 -4.91
C SER A 239 -19.23 5.09 -4.31
N ALA A 240 -19.76 4.28 -3.40
CA ALA A 240 -19.02 3.12 -2.89
C ALA A 240 -18.69 2.09 -3.98
N SER A 241 -19.42 2.08 -5.09
CA SER A 241 -19.24 1.13 -6.20
C SER A 241 -18.68 1.77 -7.46
N HIS A 242 -18.44 3.10 -7.47
CA HIS A 242 -18.01 3.84 -8.65
C HIS A 242 -16.96 4.89 -8.28
N ASN A 243 -15.77 4.75 -8.85
CA ASN A 243 -14.67 5.71 -8.73
C ASN A 243 -14.10 6.06 -10.11
N ARG A 244 -13.60 7.29 -10.25
CA ARG A 244 -12.58 7.62 -11.25
C ARG A 244 -11.21 7.50 -10.60
N TRP A 245 -10.30 6.84 -11.29
CA TRP A 245 -9.00 6.47 -10.76
C TRP A 245 -7.88 6.86 -11.71
N SER A 246 -6.91 7.61 -11.21
CA SER A 246 -5.72 8.04 -11.92
C SER A 246 -4.58 8.29 -10.92
N ALA A 247 -3.43 8.73 -11.42
CA ALA A 247 -2.33 9.15 -10.57
C ALA A 247 -1.44 10.19 -11.27
N CYS A 248 -0.62 10.88 -10.48
CA CYS A 248 0.48 11.67 -10.99
C CYS A 248 1.82 11.18 -10.43
N LEU A 249 2.90 11.48 -11.15
CA LEU A 249 4.29 11.22 -10.78
C LEU A 249 5.09 12.50 -10.97
N ASN A 250 5.81 12.95 -9.95
CA ASN A 250 6.71 14.09 -10.01
C ASN A 250 8.14 13.64 -9.67
N THR A 251 9.09 13.93 -10.56
CA THR A 251 10.51 13.57 -10.43
C THR A 251 11.44 14.78 -10.30
N ARG A 252 10.96 15.98 -10.02
CA ARG A 252 11.66 17.29 -10.13
C ARG A 252 11.94 17.75 -11.57
N GLU A 253 12.20 16.83 -12.48
CA GLU A 253 12.50 17.11 -13.89
C GLU A 253 11.22 17.13 -14.74
N GLU A 254 10.27 16.26 -14.38
CA GLU A 254 8.99 16.12 -15.08
C GLU A 254 7.84 15.84 -14.14
N PHE A 255 6.66 16.35 -14.53
CA PHE A 255 5.38 16.06 -13.88
C PHE A 255 4.50 15.33 -14.89
N LEU A 256 4.09 14.12 -14.55
CA LEU A 256 3.28 13.24 -15.38
C LEU A 256 1.93 12.98 -14.73
N VAL A 257 0.89 12.93 -15.54
CA VAL A 257 -0.47 12.50 -15.14
C VAL A 257 -0.87 11.32 -16.00
N SER A 258 -1.38 10.27 -15.39
CA SER A 258 -1.85 9.07 -16.10
C SER A 258 -3.19 9.30 -16.78
N ARG A 259 -3.60 8.33 -17.62
CA ARG A 259 -5.00 8.23 -18.02
C ARG A 259 -5.92 8.01 -16.81
N VAL A 260 -7.20 8.35 -16.98
CA VAL A 260 -8.25 8.13 -15.99
C VAL A 260 -9.00 6.84 -16.33
N TYR A 261 -9.16 5.97 -15.34
CA TYR A 261 -10.01 4.79 -15.42
C TYR A 261 -11.35 5.07 -14.73
N ASP A 262 -12.45 4.83 -15.44
CA ASP A 262 -13.80 4.92 -14.90
C ASP A 262 -14.22 3.53 -14.40
N ILE A 263 -14.16 3.30 -13.08
CA ILE A 263 -14.41 2.01 -12.45
C ILE A 263 -15.84 2.00 -11.91
N THR A 264 -16.77 1.53 -12.72
CA THR A 264 -18.22 1.60 -12.46
C THR A 264 -18.75 0.45 -11.60
N HIS A 265 -17.97 -0.61 -11.40
CA HIS A 265 -18.33 -1.78 -10.59
C HIS A 265 -17.15 -2.24 -9.75
N ILE A 266 -17.08 -1.74 -8.53
CA ILE A 266 -16.00 -2.10 -7.60
C ILE A 266 -16.42 -3.36 -6.83
N VAL A 267 -15.65 -4.44 -7.02
CA VAL A 267 -15.79 -5.71 -6.27
C VAL A 267 -15.13 -5.57 -4.90
N ASP A 268 -13.87 -5.10 -4.88
CA ASP A 268 -13.14 -4.85 -3.64
C ASP A 268 -12.08 -3.76 -3.85
N ARG A 269 -12.15 -2.71 -3.04
CA ARG A 269 -11.20 -1.57 -3.13
C ARG A 269 -9.97 -1.73 -2.22
N VAL A 270 -10.02 -2.67 -1.26
CA VAL A 270 -8.89 -2.88 -0.34
C VAL A 270 -7.72 -3.46 -1.11
N GLY A 271 -6.52 -2.92 -0.89
CA GLY A 271 -5.31 -3.32 -1.61
C GLY A 271 -5.09 -2.61 -2.95
N SER A 272 -5.98 -1.69 -3.39
CA SER A 272 -5.77 -0.96 -4.66
C SER A 272 -4.57 0.00 -4.59
N GLY A 273 -4.35 0.69 -3.46
CA GLY A 273 -3.15 1.49 -3.22
C GLY A 273 -1.89 0.64 -3.20
N ASP A 274 -1.95 -0.53 -2.54
CA ASP A 274 -0.83 -1.47 -2.48
C ASP A 274 -0.50 -2.03 -3.88
N SER A 275 -1.52 -2.29 -4.71
CA SER A 275 -1.35 -2.70 -6.10
C SER A 275 -0.72 -1.59 -6.96
N PHE A 276 -1.08 -0.32 -6.72
CA PHE A 276 -0.42 0.82 -7.34
C PHE A 276 1.05 0.90 -6.93
N ALA A 277 1.35 0.77 -5.63
CA ALA A 277 2.72 0.78 -5.12
C ALA A 277 3.56 -0.35 -5.74
N ALA A 278 3.01 -1.57 -5.82
CA ALA A 278 3.68 -2.68 -6.47
C ALA A 278 3.90 -2.45 -7.97
N GLY A 279 2.91 -1.92 -8.68
CA GLY A 279 3.02 -1.58 -10.10
C GLY A 279 4.08 -0.50 -10.35
N LEU A 280 4.16 0.51 -9.46
CA LEU A 280 5.19 1.55 -9.51
C LEU A 280 6.59 0.94 -9.30
N ILE A 281 6.78 0.11 -8.26
CA ILE A 281 8.05 -0.55 -7.94
C ILE A 281 8.48 -1.47 -9.09
N TYR A 282 7.56 -2.28 -9.63
CA TYR A 282 7.81 -3.13 -10.79
C TYR A 282 8.24 -2.30 -12.00
N GLY A 283 7.47 -1.25 -12.33
CA GLY A 283 7.73 -0.41 -13.47
C GLY A 283 9.08 0.30 -13.39
N LEU A 284 9.44 0.85 -12.21
CA LEU A 284 10.71 1.52 -11.99
C LEU A 284 11.93 0.60 -12.17
N GLN A 285 11.77 -0.71 -12.04
CA GLN A 285 12.82 -1.70 -12.22
C GLN A 285 12.87 -2.30 -13.64
N THR A 286 11.77 -2.25 -14.40
CA THR A 286 11.63 -3.05 -15.62
C THR A 286 11.18 -2.28 -16.87
N LEU A 287 10.53 -1.12 -16.71
CA LEU A 287 9.97 -0.38 -17.84
C LEU A 287 10.87 0.80 -18.28
N PRO A 288 10.85 1.13 -19.58
CA PRO A 288 11.86 2.06 -20.15
C PRO A 288 11.60 3.54 -19.81
N THR A 289 10.36 3.96 -19.65
CA THR A 289 10.02 5.37 -19.43
C THR A 289 9.20 5.58 -18.17
N ARG A 290 9.29 6.78 -17.58
CA ARG A 290 8.47 7.16 -16.42
C ARG A 290 6.96 7.18 -16.75
N ARG A 291 6.63 7.47 -18.00
CA ARG A 291 5.25 7.38 -18.49
C ARG A 291 4.73 5.95 -18.43
N ASP A 292 5.48 4.99 -18.95
CA ASP A 292 5.09 3.58 -18.93
C ASP A 292 4.96 3.06 -17.48
N VAL A 293 5.87 3.48 -16.60
CA VAL A 293 5.82 3.15 -15.16
C VAL A 293 4.51 3.62 -14.53
N LEU A 294 4.14 4.88 -14.74
CA LEU A 294 2.93 5.46 -14.17
C LEU A 294 1.67 4.79 -14.71
N GLU A 295 1.59 4.60 -16.03
CA GLU A 295 0.45 3.96 -16.68
C GLU A 295 0.29 2.50 -16.21
N PHE A 296 1.38 1.75 -16.07
CA PHE A 296 1.35 0.38 -15.55
C PHE A 296 0.84 0.33 -14.11
N ALA A 297 1.34 1.21 -13.24
CA ALA A 297 0.93 1.27 -11.85
C ALA A 297 -0.56 1.55 -11.68
N VAL A 298 -1.10 2.50 -12.45
CA VAL A 298 -2.52 2.85 -12.42
C VAL A 298 -3.38 1.71 -12.99
N ALA A 299 -2.95 1.07 -14.08
CA ALA A 299 -3.66 -0.07 -14.68
C ALA A 299 -3.70 -1.28 -13.73
N ALA A 300 -2.60 -1.61 -13.08
CA ALA A 300 -2.54 -2.68 -12.07
C ALA A 300 -3.50 -2.42 -10.90
N SER A 301 -3.55 -1.17 -10.44
CA SER A 301 -4.48 -0.74 -9.40
C SER A 301 -5.95 -0.76 -9.86
N CYS A 302 -6.22 -0.36 -11.10
CA CYS A 302 -7.55 -0.46 -11.71
C CYS A 302 -8.05 -1.92 -11.71
N TRP A 303 -7.24 -2.87 -12.18
CA TRP A 303 -7.54 -4.30 -12.16
C TRP A 303 -7.89 -4.80 -10.76
N LYS A 304 -7.13 -4.37 -9.74
CA LYS A 304 -7.36 -4.79 -8.34
C LYS A 304 -8.79 -4.53 -7.87
N HIS A 305 -9.44 -3.47 -8.33
CA HIS A 305 -10.83 -3.18 -7.96
C HIS A 305 -11.83 -4.27 -8.40
N SER A 306 -11.47 -5.13 -9.34
CA SER A 306 -12.28 -6.26 -9.80
C SER A 306 -11.98 -7.58 -9.09
N VAL A 307 -10.95 -7.63 -8.22
CA VAL A 307 -10.48 -8.84 -7.55
C VAL A 307 -10.86 -8.80 -6.07
N PRO A 308 -11.62 -9.81 -5.56
CA PRO A 308 -11.97 -9.87 -4.15
C PRO A 308 -10.74 -10.21 -3.27
N GLY A 309 -10.76 -9.72 -2.03
CA GLY A 309 -9.65 -9.88 -1.08
C GLY A 309 -8.59 -8.78 -1.23
N ASP A 310 -7.56 -8.78 -0.38
CA ASP A 310 -6.52 -7.76 -0.36
C ASP A 310 -5.51 -7.95 -1.50
N PHE A 311 -5.17 -9.20 -1.79
CA PHE A 311 -4.11 -9.53 -2.73
C PHE A 311 -4.53 -9.24 -4.18
N ASN A 312 -3.66 -8.53 -4.89
CA ASN A 312 -3.78 -8.39 -6.32
C ASN A 312 -3.28 -9.68 -7.00
N ARG A 313 -4.17 -10.39 -7.67
CA ARG A 313 -3.87 -11.64 -8.37
C ARG A 313 -3.80 -11.43 -9.88
N VAL A 314 -3.31 -10.29 -10.30
CA VAL A 314 -3.26 -9.87 -11.70
C VAL A 314 -1.85 -10.05 -12.23
N SER A 315 -1.72 -10.60 -13.41
CA SER A 315 -0.45 -10.79 -14.12
C SER A 315 -0.03 -9.55 -14.92
N VAL A 316 1.25 -9.46 -15.28
CA VAL A 316 1.78 -8.43 -16.19
C VAL A 316 1.06 -8.47 -17.54
N GLY A 317 0.71 -9.65 -18.03
CA GLY A 317 -0.05 -9.82 -19.28
C GLY A 317 -1.40 -9.12 -19.23
N GLU A 318 -2.17 -9.35 -18.17
CA GLU A 318 -3.49 -8.72 -17.98
C GLU A 318 -3.40 -7.20 -17.84
N VAL A 319 -2.38 -6.69 -17.12
CA VAL A 319 -2.14 -5.24 -17.02
C VAL A 319 -1.83 -4.66 -18.40
N ASN A 320 -0.96 -5.30 -19.19
CA ASN A 320 -0.61 -4.86 -20.53
C ASN A 320 -1.80 -4.92 -21.50
N ASP A 321 -2.68 -5.91 -21.35
CA ASP A 321 -3.89 -6.02 -22.15
C ASP A 321 -4.86 -4.86 -21.86
N LEU A 322 -5.00 -4.47 -20.59
CA LEU A 322 -5.77 -3.29 -20.20
C LEU A 322 -5.19 -2.01 -20.82
N LEU A 323 -3.87 -1.86 -20.79
CA LEU A 323 -3.16 -0.70 -21.36
C LEU A 323 -3.39 -0.57 -22.88
N ARG A 324 -3.40 -1.70 -23.61
CA ARG A 324 -3.58 -1.74 -25.06
C ARG A 324 -5.04 -1.59 -25.48
N ASN A 325 -5.96 -2.28 -24.81
CA ASN A 325 -7.33 -2.51 -25.29
C ASN A 325 -8.40 -1.71 -24.52
N GLY A 326 -8.01 -0.94 -23.49
CA GLY A 326 -8.95 -0.14 -22.71
C GLY A 326 -9.98 -0.96 -21.91
N GLY A 327 -9.74 -2.27 -21.68
CA GLY A 327 -10.62 -3.09 -20.84
C GLY A 327 -11.99 -3.38 -21.44
N SER A 328 -12.03 -3.91 -22.66
CA SER A 328 -13.30 -4.17 -23.39
C SER A 328 -14.23 -5.20 -22.72
N GLY A 329 -13.77 -5.92 -21.68
CA GLY A 329 -14.55 -6.98 -21.02
C GLY A 329 -14.89 -8.19 -21.89
N ARG A 330 -14.34 -8.27 -23.11
CA ARG A 330 -14.55 -9.40 -24.03
C ARG A 330 -13.79 -10.63 -23.53
N VAL A 331 -14.37 -11.80 -23.77
CA VAL A 331 -13.72 -13.10 -23.44
C VAL A 331 -12.45 -13.24 -24.29
N ASN A 332 -11.30 -13.35 -23.61
CA ASN A 332 -10.05 -13.76 -24.25
C ASN A 332 -10.10 -15.28 -24.50
N ARG A 333 -9.98 -15.68 -25.77
CA ARG A 333 -9.95 -17.09 -26.19
C ARG A 333 -8.57 -17.46 -26.71
#